data_d5d860353f329bea95950268b8bf1e81
#
_entry.id   d5d860353f329bea95950268b8bf1e81
#
_cell.length_a   1.000
_cell.length_b   1.000
_cell.length_c   1.000
_cell.angle_alpha   90.00
_cell.angle_beta   90.00
_cell.angle_gamma   90.00
#
_symmetry.space_group_name_H-M   'P 1'
#
loop_
_entity.id
_entity.type
_entity.pdbx_description
1 polymer ?
#
loop_
_entity_poly.entity_id
_entity_poly.type
_entity_poly.pdbx_seq_one_letter_code
_entity_poly.pdbx_strand_id
1 'polypeptide(L)'
;PDMKLCEKHPYIRSRVEQEEVAFKYADDDMGVAVLELPYIFGTQPGRRPVWVILIEQLQRFKKMPFTMYPKGGTAMLTVRQVGEAIVGAAEQVKGARAYGISCYNLTWREFLKIVYRAMDGIPDRKIVDCPKVFFQMFGHVMRKDYASRNVEGGIDPVGLADIMGMELF
;
A
#
# COMPACT_ATOMS: atom_id res chain seq x y z
N PRO A 1 6.25 8.14 -12.77
CA PRO A 1 6.05 8.51 -11.36
C PRO A 1 6.04 10.03 -11.19
N ASP A 2 5.22 10.53 -10.22
CA ASP A 2 5.24 11.96 -9.90
C ASP A 2 6.57 12.30 -9.23
N MET A 3 7.44 13.04 -9.94
CA MET A 3 8.77 13.43 -9.46
C MET A 3 8.71 14.17 -8.11
N LYS A 4 7.62 14.93 -7.84
CA LYS A 4 7.42 15.61 -6.56
C LYS A 4 7.26 14.65 -5.38
N LEU A 5 6.71 13.46 -5.62
CA LEU A 5 6.64 12.40 -4.60
C LEU A 5 8.01 11.78 -4.34
N CYS A 6 8.83 11.59 -5.37
CA CYS A 6 10.21 11.09 -5.23
C CYS A 6 11.09 12.02 -4.39
N GLU A 7 10.94 13.35 -4.56
CA GLU A 7 11.68 14.34 -3.77
C GLU A 7 11.30 14.30 -2.28
N LYS A 8 10.02 14.10 -1.99
CA LYS A 8 9.48 14.15 -0.63
C LYS A 8 9.57 12.82 0.13
N HIS A 9 9.59 11.72 -0.59
CA HIS A 9 9.49 10.39 0.00
C HIS A 9 10.65 9.49 -0.41
N PRO A 10 11.69 9.33 0.44
CA PRO A 10 12.85 8.49 0.15
C PRO A 10 12.49 7.06 -0.27
N TYR A 11 11.45 6.50 0.32
CA TYR A 11 10.96 5.17 -0.07
C TYR A 11 10.51 5.12 -1.54
N ILE A 12 9.72 6.11 -2.00
CA ILE A 12 9.25 6.15 -3.38
C ILE A 12 10.44 6.31 -4.33
N ARG A 13 11.37 7.22 -4.00
CA ARG A 13 12.60 7.40 -4.77
C ARG A 13 13.40 6.10 -4.89
N SER A 14 13.60 5.38 -3.78
CA SER A 14 14.35 4.13 -3.81
C SER A 14 13.71 3.06 -4.70
N ARG A 15 12.37 3.06 -4.84
CA ARG A 15 11.66 2.14 -5.74
C ARG A 15 11.90 2.49 -7.21
N VAL A 16 11.87 3.77 -7.55
CA VAL A 16 12.21 4.24 -8.91
C VAL A 16 13.65 3.92 -9.25
N GLU A 17 14.59 4.21 -8.35
CA GLU A 17 16.02 3.89 -8.54
C GLU A 17 16.25 2.37 -8.71
N GLN A 18 15.51 1.52 -7.98
CA GLN A 18 15.57 0.05 -8.14
C GLN A 18 15.11 -0.38 -9.52
N GLU A 19 14.05 0.21 -10.06
CA GLU A 19 13.57 -0.06 -11.41
C GLU A 19 14.62 0.33 -12.45
N GLU A 20 15.17 1.54 -12.35
CA GLU A 20 16.22 2.03 -13.25
C GLU A 20 17.46 1.13 -13.21
N VAL A 21 17.86 0.65 -12.04
CA VAL A 21 18.97 -0.29 -11.91
C VAL A 21 18.64 -1.62 -12.56
N ALA A 22 17.44 -2.17 -12.34
CA ALA A 22 17.01 -3.42 -12.93
C ALA A 22 17.05 -3.37 -14.48
N PHE A 23 16.57 -2.27 -15.06
CA PHE A 23 16.53 -2.11 -16.51
C PHE A 23 17.90 -2.07 -17.19
N LYS A 24 18.96 -1.71 -16.47
CA LYS A 24 20.34 -1.75 -17.01
C LYS A 24 20.85 -3.15 -17.33
N TYR A 25 20.18 -4.19 -16.81
CA TYR A 25 20.54 -5.58 -17.07
C TYR A 25 19.77 -6.21 -18.25
N ALA A 26 18.84 -5.47 -18.86
CA ALA A 26 18.17 -5.95 -20.05
C ALA A 26 19.07 -5.81 -21.26
N ASP A 27 19.19 -6.88 -22.07
CA ASP A 27 19.93 -6.92 -23.32
C ASP A 27 19.20 -7.79 -24.35
N ASP A 28 19.87 -8.17 -25.44
CA ASP A 28 19.27 -8.98 -26.50
C ASP A 28 18.93 -10.41 -26.04
N ASP A 29 19.64 -10.93 -25.02
CA ASP A 29 19.48 -12.30 -24.50
C ASP A 29 18.59 -12.34 -23.25
N MET A 30 18.51 -11.23 -22.49
CA MET A 30 17.80 -11.16 -21.22
C MET A 30 16.74 -10.06 -21.17
N GLY A 31 15.47 -10.45 -21.13
CA GLY A 31 14.36 -9.54 -20.83
C GLY A 31 14.26 -9.25 -19.31
N VAL A 32 13.96 -8.01 -18.94
CA VAL A 32 13.74 -7.59 -17.56
C VAL A 32 12.33 -7.04 -17.41
N ALA A 33 11.53 -7.68 -16.56
CA ALA A 33 10.20 -7.20 -16.17
C ALA A 33 10.21 -6.66 -14.74
N VAL A 34 9.81 -5.42 -14.56
CA VAL A 34 9.53 -4.85 -13.24
C VAL A 34 8.02 -4.84 -13.03
N LEU A 35 7.53 -5.52 -11.98
CA LEU A 35 6.12 -5.54 -11.63
C LEU A 35 5.88 -4.52 -10.52
N GLU A 36 5.17 -3.45 -10.84
CA GLU A 36 4.76 -2.42 -9.87
C GLU A 36 3.52 -2.92 -9.13
N LEU A 37 3.78 -3.47 -7.92
CA LEU A 37 2.75 -4.12 -7.11
C LEU A 37 2.14 -3.15 -6.11
N PRO A 38 0.79 -3.03 -6.08
CA PRO A 38 0.09 -2.23 -5.07
C PRO A 38 -0.03 -2.99 -3.74
N TYR A 39 -1.13 -2.80 -3.00
CA TYR A 39 -1.39 -3.53 -1.77
C TYR A 39 -1.71 -5.01 -2.04
N ILE A 40 -0.90 -5.91 -1.45
CA ILE A 40 -1.00 -7.35 -1.64
C ILE A 40 -1.69 -7.98 -0.44
N PHE A 41 -2.73 -8.78 -0.70
CA PHE A 41 -3.44 -9.55 0.32
C PHE A 41 -3.17 -11.04 0.15
N GLY A 42 -2.94 -11.70 1.26
CA GLY A 42 -2.74 -13.14 1.29
C GLY A 42 -2.14 -13.59 2.61
N THR A 43 -2.05 -14.90 2.75
CA THR A 43 -1.42 -15.56 3.90
C THR A 43 -0.23 -16.38 3.44
N GLN A 44 0.79 -16.43 4.27
CA GLN A 44 1.95 -17.29 4.07
C GLN A 44 2.10 -18.20 5.30
N PRO A 45 2.27 -19.51 5.13
CA PRO A 45 2.49 -20.41 6.25
C PRO A 45 3.66 -19.94 7.14
N GLY A 46 3.45 -19.94 8.43
CA GLY A 46 4.48 -19.56 9.41
C GLY A 46 4.77 -18.06 9.53
N ARG A 47 4.07 -17.20 8.77
CA ARG A 47 4.21 -15.74 8.88
C ARG A 47 2.88 -15.06 9.17
N ARG A 48 2.91 -14.11 10.09
CA ARG A 48 1.75 -13.26 10.37
C ARG A 48 1.62 -12.21 9.26
N PRO A 49 0.46 -12.13 8.57
CA PRO A 49 0.24 -11.12 7.56
C PRO A 49 0.31 -9.70 8.14
N VAL A 50 0.90 -8.76 7.40
CA VAL A 50 1.02 -7.36 7.82
C VAL A 50 -0.36 -6.74 8.08
N TRP A 51 -1.37 -7.14 7.34
CA TRP A 51 -2.76 -6.66 7.46
C TRP A 51 -3.45 -6.99 8.78
N VAL A 52 -2.94 -7.95 9.54
CA VAL A 52 -3.45 -8.26 10.88
C VAL A 52 -3.31 -7.05 11.81
N ILE A 53 -2.28 -6.23 11.64
CA ILE A 53 -2.10 -5.00 12.43
C ILE A 53 -3.28 -4.04 12.20
N LEU A 54 -3.69 -3.83 10.94
CA LEU A 54 -4.85 -3.00 10.62
C LEU A 54 -6.13 -3.58 11.25
N ILE A 55 -6.35 -4.89 11.10
CA ILE A 55 -7.54 -5.56 11.65
C ILE A 55 -7.62 -5.41 13.16
N GLU A 56 -6.51 -5.57 13.88
CA GLU A 56 -6.45 -5.37 15.32
C GLU A 56 -6.76 -3.92 15.73
N GLN A 57 -6.27 -2.94 14.97
CA GLN A 57 -6.62 -1.55 15.22
C GLN A 57 -8.12 -1.31 15.01
N LEU A 58 -8.70 -1.82 13.93
CA LEU A 58 -10.13 -1.71 13.68
C LEU A 58 -10.96 -2.38 14.77
N GLN A 59 -10.53 -3.54 15.28
CA GLN A 59 -11.19 -4.23 16.40
C GLN A 59 -11.14 -3.43 17.70
N ARG A 60 -10.03 -2.75 18.00
CA ARG A 60 -9.92 -1.87 19.19
C ARG A 60 -10.96 -0.73 19.15
N PHE A 61 -11.22 -0.21 17.97
CA PHE A 61 -12.14 0.92 17.79
C PHE A 61 -13.57 0.50 17.39
N LYS A 62 -13.88 -0.81 17.35
CA LYS A 62 -15.19 -1.27 16.88
C LYS A 62 -16.39 -0.79 17.71
N LYS A 63 -16.18 -0.49 19.01
CA LYS A 63 -17.22 0.04 19.90
C LYS A 63 -17.58 1.52 19.60
N MET A 64 -16.74 2.24 18.85
CA MET A 64 -17.08 3.60 18.43
C MET A 64 -18.22 3.58 17.41
N PRO A 65 -19.10 4.60 17.37
CA PRO A 65 -20.24 4.62 16.46
C PRO A 65 -19.84 4.79 14.98
N PHE A 66 -18.62 5.19 14.70
CA PHE A 66 -18.07 5.37 13.36
C PHE A 66 -16.57 5.06 13.33
N THR A 67 -16.04 4.90 12.14
CA THR A 67 -14.60 4.78 11.89
C THR A 67 -14.14 5.96 11.09
N MET A 68 -13.09 6.66 11.54
CA MET A 68 -12.43 7.71 10.76
C MET A 68 -11.27 7.12 9.96
N TYR A 69 -11.22 7.46 8.67
CA TYR A 69 -10.13 7.01 7.81
C TYR A 69 -9.87 8.05 6.70
N PRO A 70 -8.66 8.14 6.12
CA PRO A 70 -8.39 9.05 5.01
C PRO A 70 -9.35 8.84 3.84
N LYS A 71 -9.70 9.93 3.15
CA LYS A 71 -10.35 9.85 1.85
C LYS A 71 -9.30 9.46 0.82
N GLY A 72 -9.63 8.58 -0.07
CA GLY A 72 -8.73 8.11 -1.10
C GLY A 72 -8.94 6.63 -1.35
N GLY A 73 -8.01 6.02 -2.06
CA GLY A 73 -8.08 4.62 -2.41
C GLY A 73 -6.79 4.13 -3.02
N THR A 74 -6.74 2.85 -3.29
CA THR A 74 -5.57 2.24 -3.93
C THR A 74 -5.95 0.99 -4.69
N ALA A 75 -5.10 0.63 -5.64
CA ALA A 75 -5.13 -0.66 -6.27
C ALA A 75 -4.77 -1.77 -5.28
N MET A 76 -5.35 -2.94 -5.46
CA MET A 76 -5.17 -4.09 -4.58
C MET A 76 -5.14 -5.38 -5.40
N LEU A 77 -4.42 -6.38 -4.90
CA LEU A 77 -4.41 -7.72 -5.49
C LEU A 77 -4.10 -8.79 -4.44
N THR A 78 -4.28 -10.04 -4.81
CA THR A 78 -3.95 -11.18 -3.97
C THR A 78 -2.56 -11.72 -4.30
N VAL A 79 -1.95 -12.40 -3.35
CA VAL A 79 -0.67 -13.12 -3.53
C VAL A 79 -0.71 -14.10 -4.71
N ARG A 80 -1.87 -14.72 -4.98
CA ARG A 80 -2.06 -15.61 -6.13
C ARG A 80 -1.93 -14.86 -7.44
N GLN A 81 -2.62 -13.70 -7.55
CA GLN A 81 -2.55 -12.86 -8.75
C GLN A 81 -1.14 -12.30 -8.99
N VAL A 82 -0.37 -12.02 -7.91
CA VAL A 82 1.06 -11.71 -8.04
C VAL A 82 1.82 -12.86 -8.69
N GLY A 83 1.59 -14.08 -8.23
CA GLY A 83 2.23 -15.27 -8.82
C GLY A 83 1.89 -15.44 -10.29
N GLU A 84 0.63 -15.28 -10.67
CA GLU A 84 0.16 -15.35 -12.06
C GLU A 84 0.81 -14.24 -12.91
N ALA A 85 0.93 -13.03 -12.39
CA ALA A 85 1.61 -11.91 -13.08
C ALA A 85 3.11 -12.16 -13.27
N ILE A 86 3.79 -12.74 -12.26
CA ILE A 86 5.22 -13.10 -12.37
C ILE A 86 5.44 -14.12 -13.48
N VAL A 87 4.62 -15.17 -13.53
CA VAL A 87 4.72 -16.20 -14.58
C VAL A 87 4.48 -15.58 -15.95
N GLY A 88 3.40 -14.82 -16.11
CA GLY A 88 3.09 -14.20 -17.40
C GLY A 88 4.17 -13.20 -17.86
N ALA A 89 4.76 -12.45 -16.94
CA ALA A 89 5.87 -11.57 -17.26
C ALA A 89 7.13 -12.34 -17.68
N ALA A 90 7.47 -13.41 -16.95
CA ALA A 90 8.63 -14.24 -17.27
C ALA A 90 8.55 -14.92 -18.64
N GLU A 91 7.33 -15.28 -19.07
CA GLU A 91 7.10 -15.93 -20.37
C GLU A 91 7.09 -14.95 -21.55
N GLN A 92 6.75 -13.67 -21.32
CA GLN A 92 6.42 -12.75 -22.41
C GLN A 92 7.35 -11.54 -22.51
N VAL A 93 8.16 -11.25 -21.48
CA VAL A 93 8.97 -10.04 -21.47
C VAL A 93 10.08 -10.10 -22.50
N LYS A 94 10.25 -9.01 -23.26
CA LYS A 94 11.40 -8.75 -24.14
C LYS A 94 11.92 -7.35 -23.86
N GLY A 95 13.24 -7.24 -23.70
CA GLY A 95 13.87 -5.98 -23.31
C GLY A 95 13.46 -5.54 -21.91
N ALA A 96 13.53 -4.25 -21.62
CA ALA A 96 13.18 -3.68 -20.31
C ALA A 96 11.74 -3.16 -20.31
N ARG A 97 10.90 -3.65 -19.38
CA ARG A 97 9.50 -3.20 -19.25
C ARG A 97 9.02 -3.16 -17.80
N ALA A 98 8.31 -2.07 -17.44
CA ALA A 98 7.52 -1.99 -16.22
C ALA A 98 6.05 -2.33 -16.51
N TYR A 99 5.41 -3.00 -15.55
CA TYR A 99 4.00 -3.37 -15.60
C TYR A 99 3.34 -2.98 -14.29
N GLY A 100 2.42 -2.02 -14.33
CA GLY A 100 1.54 -1.72 -13.21
C GLY A 100 0.49 -2.82 -13.08
N ILE A 101 0.53 -3.58 -12.00
CA ILE A 101 -0.38 -4.72 -11.77
C ILE A 101 -1.49 -4.31 -10.82
N SER A 102 -2.75 -4.37 -11.28
CA SER A 102 -3.92 -4.09 -10.47
C SER A 102 -5.05 -5.05 -10.82
N CYS A 103 -5.78 -5.53 -9.79
CA CYS A 103 -6.99 -6.34 -9.99
C CYS A 103 -8.23 -5.73 -9.36
N TYR A 104 -8.08 -5.00 -8.27
CA TYR A 104 -9.17 -4.35 -7.55
C TYR A 104 -8.79 -2.91 -7.26
N ASN A 105 -9.58 -1.97 -7.73
CA ASN A 105 -9.43 -0.55 -7.43
C ASN A 105 -10.51 -0.17 -6.42
N LEU A 106 -10.12 0.05 -5.17
CA LEU A 106 -11.04 0.30 -4.07
C LEU A 106 -10.69 1.60 -3.34
N THR A 107 -11.71 2.39 -3.07
CA THR A 107 -11.59 3.45 -2.08
C THR A 107 -11.37 2.85 -0.69
N TRP A 108 -10.71 3.58 0.20
CA TRP A 108 -10.55 3.12 1.59
C TRP A 108 -11.88 2.85 2.27
N ARG A 109 -12.91 3.59 1.91
CA ARG A 109 -14.28 3.39 2.41
C ARG A 109 -14.86 2.04 2.00
N GLU A 110 -14.73 1.67 0.73
CA GLU A 110 -15.19 0.36 0.23
C GLU A 110 -14.39 -0.78 0.85
N PHE A 111 -13.07 -0.64 0.90
CA PHE A 111 -12.19 -1.60 1.53
C PHE A 111 -12.56 -1.84 3.00
N LEU A 112 -12.72 -0.79 3.79
CA LEU A 112 -13.11 -0.92 5.21
C LEU A 112 -14.48 -1.53 5.40
N LYS A 113 -15.45 -1.25 4.52
CA LYS A 113 -16.76 -1.93 4.55
C LYS A 113 -16.63 -3.43 4.34
N ILE A 114 -15.79 -3.86 3.40
CA ILE A 114 -15.50 -5.28 3.16
C ILE A 114 -14.88 -5.90 4.41
N VAL A 115 -13.89 -5.23 5.01
CA VAL A 115 -13.22 -5.70 6.23
C VAL A 115 -14.20 -5.85 7.40
N TYR A 116 -15.03 -4.83 7.66
CA TYR A 116 -16.02 -4.89 8.75
C TYR A 116 -17.09 -5.96 8.52
N ARG A 117 -17.51 -6.16 7.28
CA ARG A 117 -18.43 -7.25 6.93
C ARG A 117 -17.80 -8.61 7.24
N ALA A 118 -16.53 -8.79 6.90
CA ALA A 118 -15.82 -10.06 7.13
C ALA A 118 -15.52 -10.31 8.62
N MET A 119 -15.21 -9.25 9.39
CA MET A 119 -14.87 -9.37 10.80
C MET A 119 -16.08 -9.57 11.71
N ASP A 120 -17.08 -8.72 11.58
CA ASP A 120 -18.16 -8.58 12.56
C ASP A 120 -19.56 -8.79 11.94
N GLY A 121 -19.65 -9.09 10.65
CA GLY A 121 -20.92 -9.16 9.92
C GLY A 121 -21.65 -7.81 9.83
N ILE A 122 -20.94 -6.69 10.00
CA ILE A 122 -21.50 -5.34 9.99
C ILE A 122 -21.22 -4.69 8.63
N PRO A 123 -22.13 -4.84 7.62
CA PRO A 123 -21.89 -4.31 6.28
C PRO A 123 -21.98 -2.78 6.20
N ASP A 124 -22.73 -2.16 7.11
CA ASP A 124 -23.09 -0.73 7.06
C ASP A 124 -22.35 0.11 8.11
N ARG A 125 -21.12 -0.29 8.43
CA ARG A 125 -20.27 0.52 9.31
C ARG A 125 -20.15 1.95 8.75
N LYS A 126 -20.51 2.94 9.58
CA LYS A 126 -20.32 4.34 9.23
C LYS A 126 -18.84 4.68 9.16
N ILE A 127 -18.36 5.05 7.98
CA ILE A 127 -16.98 5.49 7.76
C ILE A 127 -17.02 6.99 7.43
N VAL A 128 -16.26 7.76 8.19
CA VAL A 128 -16.18 9.21 8.10
C VAL A 128 -14.80 9.59 7.57
N ASP A 129 -14.77 10.51 6.62
CA ASP A 129 -13.51 10.98 6.06
C ASP A 129 -12.72 11.75 7.12
N CYS A 130 -11.49 11.32 7.35
CA CYS A 130 -10.56 12.00 8.26
C CYS A 130 -9.93 13.17 7.53
N PRO A 131 -10.10 14.43 8.00
CA PRO A 131 -9.40 15.56 7.43
C PRO A 131 -7.88 15.36 7.48
N LYS A 132 -7.19 15.74 6.40
CA LYS A 132 -5.74 15.58 6.25
C LYS A 132 -4.95 16.12 7.47
N VAL A 133 -5.36 17.24 8.01
CA VAL A 133 -4.72 17.88 9.17
C VAL A 133 -4.71 16.96 10.39
N PHE A 134 -5.83 16.28 10.68
CA PHE A 134 -5.90 15.34 11.81
C PHE A 134 -5.01 14.12 11.57
N PHE A 135 -4.97 13.63 10.34
CA PHE A 135 -4.10 12.51 9.99
C PHE A 135 -2.61 12.89 10.11
N GLN A 136 -2.25 14.10 9.70
CA GLN A 136 -0.89 14.64 9.88
C GLN A 136 -0.52 14.80 11.36
N MET A 137 -1.44 15.30 12.20
CA MET A 137 -1.22 15.38 13.65
C MET A 137 -0.90 14.00 14.25
N PHE A 138 -1.66 12.98 13.87
CA PHE A 138 -1.37 11.59 14.26
C PHE A 138 0.00 11.13 13.76
N GLY A 139 0.35 11.46 12.52
CA GLY A 139 1.67 11.20 11.94
C GLY A 139 2.82 11.83 12.76
N HIS A 140 2.65 13.03 13.28
CA HIS A 140 3.65 13.67 14.16
C HIS A 140 3.84 12.91 15.48
N VAL A 141 2.76 12.37 16.06
CA VAL A 141 2.84 11.52 17.25
C VAL A 141 3.60 10.23 16.95
N MET A 142 3.28 9.56 15.83
CA MET A 142 3.99 8.35 15.40
C MET A 142 5.48 8.62 15.12
N ARG A 143 5.81 9.75 14.49
CA ARG A 143 7.20 10.14 14.22
C ARG A 143 8.00 10.29 15.53
N LYS A 144 7.41 10.90 16.55
CA LYS A 144 8.04 11.01 17.87
C LYS A 144 8.23 9.65 18.54
N ASP A 145 7.25 8.76 18.43
CA ASP A 145 7.34 7.39 18.96
C ASP A 145 8.44 6.60 18.24
N TYR A 146 8.53 6.68 16.91
CA TYR A 146 9.61 6.03 16.15
C TYR A 146 10.99 6.56 16.55
N ALA A 147 11.12 7.89 16.67
CA ALA A 147 12.37 8.51 17.12
C ALA A 147 12.76 8.08 18.54
N SER A 148 11.80 7.96 19.46
CA SER A 148 12.06 7.51 20.84
C SER A 148 12.52 6.06 20.93
N ARG A 149 12.13 5.24 19.97
CA ARG A 149 12.52 3.81 19.88
C ARG A 149 13.72 3.58 18.96
N ASN A 150 14.28 4.63 18.38
CA ASN A 150 15.33 4.56 17.36
C ASN A 150 14.96 3.62 16.18
N VAL A 151 13.67 3.70 15.76
CA VAL A 151 13.15 2.93 14.63
C VAL A 151 12.99 3.86 13.44
N GLU A 152 13.57 3.50 12.32
CA GLU A 152 13.39 4.19 11.05
C GLU A 152 12.23 3.54 10.28
N GLY A 153 11.16 4.30 10.03
CA GLY A 153 10.07 3.89 9.15
C GLY A 153 10.42 4.21 7.69
N GLY A 154 10.19 3.29 6.77
CA GLY A 154 10.47 3.50 5.34
C GLY A 154 9.66 4.64 4.71
N ILE A 155 8.51 5.00 5.30
CA ILE A 155 7.68 6.14 4.90
C ILE A 155 7.52 7.05 6.11
N ASP A 156 7.75 8.35 5.92
CA ASP A 156 7.47 9.32 6.95
C ASP A 156 5.97 9.34 7.31
N PRO A 157 5.60 9.10 8.59
CA PRO A 157 4.20 9.03 9.00
C PRO A 157 3.39 10.31 8.71
N VAL A 158 4.04 11.47 8.71
CA VAL A 158 3.37 12.75 8.38
C VAL A 158 3.11 12.85 6.88
N GLY A 159 4.11 12.48 6.07
CA GLY A 159 3.99 12.44 4.61
C GLY A 159 3.04 11.36 4.11
N LEU A 160 2.80 10.30 4.89
CA LEU A 160 1.82 9.26 4.58
C LEU A 160 0.41 9.84 4.36
N ALA A 161 0.06 10.95 5.02
CA ALA A 161 -1.22 11.63 4.82
C ALA A 161 -1.42 12.11 3.37
N ASP A 162 -0.36 12.47 2.66
CA ASP A 162 -0.42 12.90 1.28
C ASP A 162 -0.74 11.73 0.35
N ILE A 163 -0.11 10.58 0.61
CA ILE A 163 -0.28 9.35 -0.17
C ILE A 163 -1.66 8.74 0.07
N MET A 164 -2.06 8.59 1.34
CA MET A 164 -3.33 7.96 1.73
C MET A 164 -4.57 8.78 1.31
N GLY A 165 -4.41 10.08 1.08
CA GLY A 165 -5.48 10.95 0.62
C GLY A 165 -5.71 10.92 -0.90
N MET A 166 -4.86 10.25 -1.66
CA MET A 166 -4.96 10.12 -3.12
C MET A 166 -5.75 8.86 -3.50
N GLU A 167 -6.35 8.89 -4.68
CA GLU A 167 -6.85 7.70 -5.37
C GLU A 167 -5.75 7.21 -6.30
N LEU A 168 -5.10 6.12 -5.90
CA LEU A 168 -3.95 5.52 -6.59
C LEU A 168 -4.40 4.23 -7.29
N PHE A 169 -5.06 4.38 -8.44
CA PHE A 169 -5.46 3.27 -9.31
C PHE A 169 -5.14 3.51 -10.76
#